data_901e380ed97039ff6cb809a015856dd7
#
_entry.id   901e380ed97039ff6cb809a015856dd7
#
_cell.length_a   1.000
_cell.length_b   1.000
_cell.length_c   1.000
_cell.angle_alpha   90.00
_cell.angle_beta   90.00
_cell.angle_gamma   90.00
#
_symmetry.space_group_name_H-M   'P 1'
#
loop_
_entity.id
_entity.type
_entity.pdbx_description
1 polymer ?
#
loop_
_entity_poly.entity_id
_entity_poly.type
_entity_poly.pdbx_seq_one_letter_code
_entity_poly.pdbx_strand_id
1 'polypeptide(L)'
;DEINKPKVDTIQLAAYRRSIANFVNIVTGRSDIPVVFNVGNDSYTDGKKVVISSNIKDKNFDSMVGLALHEGSHIKLSDFDFLKHLSTSIPQEIRIDAEKKGFNDMMVHQHVKSLLNYVEDRRIDYYVFSTSPGYKGYYHSMYKTYFHSNIIDKAVKSNEHTNRTWDSYIFR
;
A
#
# COMPACT_ATOMS: atom_id res chain seq x y z
N ASP A 1 35.44 -23.06 -1.34
CA ASP A 1 34.76 -22.24 -2.33
C ASP A 1 33.96 -21.14 -1.63
N GLU A 2 34.58 -19.98 -1.43
CA GLU A 2 33.87 -18.77 -0.99
C GLU A 2 32.96 -18.35 -2.15
N ILE A 3 31.68 -18.64 -2.01
CA ILE A 3 30.63 -18.21 -2.94
C ILE A 3 30.69 -16.69 -3.02
N ASN A 4 31.05 -16.18 -4.18
CA ASN A 4 31.19 -14.78 -4.55
C ASN A 4 29.78 -14.10 -4.41
N LYS A 5 29.41 -13.75 -3.17
CA LYS A 5 28.20 -12.95 -2.92
C LYS A 5 28.39 -11.60 -3.58
N PRO A 6 27.48 -11.11 -4.42
CA PRO A 6 27.59 -9.81 -5.02
C PRO A 6 27.81 -8.77 -3.92
N LYS A 7 28.91 -8.04 -4.02
CA LYS A 7 29.27 -6.97 -3.06
C LYS A 7 28.17 -5.91 -3.13
N VAL A 8 27.35 -5.83 -2.11
CA VAL A 8 26.31 -4.78 -2.04
C VAL A 8 27.05 -3.44 -1.95
N ASP A 9 26.82 -2.56 -2.92
CA ASP A 9 27.33 -1.20 -2.84
C ASP A 9 26.57 -0.46 -1.72
N THR A 10 27.21 -0.40 -0.56
CA THR A 10 26.64 0.23 0.63
C THR A 10 26.43 1.72 0.47
N ILE A 11 27.24 2.39 -0.35
CA ILE A 11 27.11 3.83 -0.64
C ILE A 11 25.86 4.06 -1.49
N GLN A 12 25.69 3.26 -2.54
CA GLN A 12 24.49 3.33 -3.40
C GLN A 12 23.23 3.03 -2.62
N LEU A 13 23.23 1.99 -1.78
CA LEU A 13 22.08 1.65 -0.94
C LEU A 13 21.74 2.78 0.05
N ALA A 14 22.75 3.42 0.66
CA ALA A 14 22.53 4.57 1.53
C ALA A 14 21.95 5.76 0.78
N ALA A 15 22.39 6.01 -0.46
CA ALA A 15 21.86 7.06 -1.32
C ALA A 15 20.38 6.80 -1.67
N TYR A 16 20.00 5.56 -2.02
CA TYR A 16 18.60 5.19 -2.27
C TYR A 16 17.72 5.40 -1.06
N ARG A 17 18.15 4.93 0.11
CA ARG A 17 17.40 5.11 1.36
C ARG A 17 17.17 6.58 1.68
N ARG A 18 18.19 7.42 1.53
CA ARG A 18 18.08 8.87 1.72
C ARG A 18 17.10 9.49 0.73
N SER A 19 17.16 9.10 -0.55
CA SER A 19 16.24 9.61 -1.57
C SER A 19 14.80 9.23 -1.27
N ILE A 20 14.53 7.98 -0.88
CA ILE A 20 13.20 7.53 -0.50
C ILE A 20 12.68 8.31 0.72
N ALA A 21 13.50 8.51 1.75
CA ALA A 21 13.13 9.31 2.91
C ALA A 21 12.79 10.76 2.53
N ASN A 22 13.55 11.36 1.61
CA ASN A 22 13.24 12.69 1.10
C ASN A 22 11.90 12.75 0.38
N PHE A 23 11.54 11.75 -0.43
CA PHE A 23 10.22 11.68 -1.06
C PHE A 23 9.09 11.62 -0.03
N VAL A 24 9.25 10.84 1.05
CA VAL A 24 8.28 10.79 2.15
C VAL A 24 8.15 12.16 2.81
N ASN A 25 9.25 12.83 3.09
CA ASN A 25 9.24 14.17 3.68
C ASN A 25 8.50 15.19 2.78
N ILE A 26 8.75 15.13 1.48
CA ILE A 26 8.11 16.03 0.51
C ILE A 26 6.59 15.78 0.44
N VAL A 27 6.16 14.52 0.31
CA VAL A 27 4.73 14.20 0.15
C VAL A 27 3.95 14.46 1.43
N THR A 28 4.54 14.18 2.60
CA THR A 28 3.89 14.44 3.90
C THR A 28 3.91 15.92 4.28
N GLY A 29 4.87 16.70 3.75
CA GLY A 29 5.19 18.05 4.22
C GLY A 29 5.84 18.06 5.60
N ARG A 30 6.39 16.93 6.07
CA ARG A 30 6.96 16.72 7.40
C ARG A 30 8.35 16.10 7.32
N SER A 31 9.29 16.59 8.11
CA SER A 31 10.67 16.07 8.19
C SER A 31 10.91 15.11 9.36
N ASP A 32 9.90 14.95 10.21
CA ASP A 32 9.95 14.12 11.42
C ASP A 32 9.38 12.70 11.23
N ILE A 33 8.93 12.36 10.01
CA ILE A 33 8.42 11.02 9.71
C ILE A 33 9.58 10.03 9.53
N PRO A 34 9.71 9.02 10.42
CA PRO A 34 10.73 8.01 10.26
C PRO A 34 10.43 7.11 9.05
N VAL A 35 11.43 6.86 8.22
CA VAL A 35 11.38 5.83 7.18
C VAL A 35 12.26 4.66 7.60
N VAL A 36 11.62 3.52 7.85
CA VAL A 36 12.26 2.30 8.34
C VAL A 36 12.39 1.31 7.19
N PHE A 37 13.59 0.76 7.02
CA PHE A 37 13.87 -0.25 5.99
C PHE A 37 13.96 -1.63 6.64
N ASN A 38 12.99 -2.51 6.35
CA ASN A 38 12.93 -3.86 6.90
C ASN A 38 13.40 -4.92 5.90
N VAL A 39 13.73 -6.11 6.38
CA VAL A 39 14.17 -7.24 5.56
C VAL A 39 12.99 -7.91 4.83
N GLY A 40 11.77 -7.70 5.29
CA GLY A 40 10.55 -8.21 4.65
C GLY A 40 10.24 -7.54 3.31
N ASN A 41 9.25 -8.07 2.62
CA ASN A 41 8.78 -7.53 1.33
C ASN A 41 7.64 -6.52 1.50
N ASP A 42 7.07 -6.41 2.70
CA ASP A 42 5.92 -5.57 2.97
C ASP A 42 6.32 -4.10 3.12
N SER A 43 5.52 -3.23 2.53
CA SER A 43 5.58 -1.79 2.74
C SER A 43 4.24 -1.35 3.33
N TYR A 44 4.28 -0.50 4.36
CA TYR A 44 3.08 -0.03 5.05
C TYR A 44 3.36 1.21 5.89
N THR A 45 2.29 1.85 6.34
CA THR A 45 2.35 2.88 7.37
C THR A 45 1.37 2.60 8.51
N ASP A 46 1.71 3.09 9.70
CA ASP A 46 0.84 3.12 10.88
C ASP A 46 0.35 4.54 11.22
N GLY A 47 0.57 5.49 10.31
CA GLY A 47 0.29 6.91 10.50
C GLY A 47 1.40 7.69 11.19
N LYS A 48 2.44 7.02 11.71
CA LYS A 48 3.56 7.66 12.42
C LYS A 48 4.91 7.44 11.76
N LYS A 49 5.06 6.37 11.01
CA LYS A 49 6.27 6.00 10.26
C LYS A 49 5.89 5.34 8.94
N VAL A 50 6.80 5.36 8.00
CA VAL A 50 6.72 4.57 6.76
C VAL A 50 7.70 3.41 6.85
N VAL A 51 7.25 2.20 6.57
CA VAL A 51 8.08 1.00 6.49
C VAL A 51 8.20 0.59 5.03
N ILE A 52 9.42 0.38 4.56
CA ILE A 52 9.74 0.00 3.17
C ILE A 52 10.67 -1.21 3.19
N SER A 53 10.54 -2.10 2.20
CA SER A 53 11.48 -3.21 2.04
C SER A 53 12.92 -2.70 1.86
N SER A 54 13.86 -3.35 2.53
CA SER A 54 15.30 -3.04 2.38
C SER A 54 15.93 -3.59 1.09
N ASN A 55 15.19 -4.39 0.32
CA ASN A 55 15.67 -4.99 -0.93
C ASN A 55 15.58 -3.99 -2.11
N ILE A 56 16.31 -2.87 -1.99
CA ILE A 56 16.33 -1.81 -2.97
C ILE A 56 17.51 -2.03 -3.93
N LYS A 57 17.22 -1.99 -5.23
CA LYS A 57 18.16 -2.13 -6.34
C LYS A 57 17.79 -1.14 -7.43
N ASP A 58 18.71 -0.85 -8.35
CA ASP A 58 18.43 0.03 -9.49
C ASP A 58 17.13 -0.31 -10.21
N LYS A 59 16.93 -1.57 -10.52
CA LYS A 59 15.78 -2.05 -11.30
C LYS A 59 14.41 -1.87 -10.62
N ASN A 60 14.37 -1.70 -9.29
CA ASN A 60 13.12 -1.53 -8.54
C ASN A 60 13.07 -0.20 -7.77
N PHE A 61 14.03 0.69 -7.95
CA PHE A 61 14.10 1.95 -7.23
C PHE A 61 12.82 2.78 -7.43
N ASP A 62 12.40 2.99 -8.68
CA ASP A 62 11.20 3.78 -8.98
C ASP A 62 9.93 3.19 -8.35
N SER A 63 9.78 1.86 -8.37
CA SER A 63 8.63 1.22 -7.73
C SER A 63 8.66 1.35 -6.20
N MET A 64 9.85 1.34 -5.59
CA MET A 64 10.02 1.57 -4.16
C MET A 64 9.75 3.03 -3.77
N VAL A 65 10.12 3.99 -4.63
CA VAL A 65 9.72 5.40 -4.46
C VAL A 65 8.20 5.52 -4.55
N GLY A 66 7.57 4.84 -5.51
CA GLY A 66 6.11 4.80 -5.64
C GLY A 66 5.42 4.31 -4.38
N LEU A 67 5.90 3.20 -3.79
CA LEU A 67 5.39 2.69 -2.50
C LEU A 67 5.58 3.72 -1.38
N ALA A 68 6.75 4.34 -1.28
CA ALA A 68 7.03 5.33 -0.24
C ALA A 68 6.14 6.57 -0.36
N LEU A 69 5.88 7.01 -1.57
CA LEU A 69 4.95 8.11 -1.85
C LEU A 69 3.51 7.73 -1.48
N HIS A 70 3.08 6.51 -1.80
CA HIS A 70 1.76 5.99 -1.44
C HIS A 70 1.58 5.94 0.08
N GLU A 71 2.49 5.29 0.80
CA GLU A 71 2.45 5.19 2.26
C GLU A 71 2.58 6.56 2.96
N GLY A 72 3.44 7.43 2.44
CA GLY A 72 3.54 8.81 2.93
C GLY A 72 2.26 9.61 2.70
N SER A 73 1.56 9.36 1.61
CA SER A 73 0.28 10.01 1.30
C SER A 73 -0.82 9.57 2.27
N HIS A 74 -0.83 8.32 2.73
CA HIS A 74 -1.69 7.89 3.83
C HIS A 74 -1.45 8.71 5.10
N ILE A 75 -0.19 8.95 5.49
CA ILE A 75 0.11 9.78 6.68
C ILE A 75 -0.49 11.19 6.55
N LYS A 76 -0.48 11.75 5.36
CA LYS A 76 -1.00 13.09 5.08
C LYS A 76 -2.53 13.16 5.01
N LEU A 77 -3.15 12.13 4.47
CA LEU A 77 -4.54 12.21 3.97
C LEU A 77 -5.52 11.31 4.72
N SER A 78 -5.04 10.22 5.34
CA SER A 78 -5.92 9.24 5.99
C SER A 78 -6.18 9.59 7.46
N ASP A 79 -7.40 9.33 7.91
CA ASP A 79 -7.80 9.46 9.30
C ASP A 79 -7.49 8.19 10.09
N PHE A 80 -6.28 8.12 10.64
CA PHE A 80 -5.86 6.95 11.44
C PHE A 80 -6.61 6.82 12.76
N ASP A 81 -7.15 7.91 13.31
CA ASP A 81 -7.93 7.84 14.54
C ASP A 81 -9.30 7.25 14.27
N PHE A 82 -9.93 7.59 13.15
CA PHE A 82 -11.13 6.90 12.67
C PHE A 82 -10.87 5.39 12.47
N LEU A 83 -9.75 5.04 11.81
CA LEU A 83 -9.41 3.62 11.57
C LEU A 83 -9.22 2.81 12.86
N LYS A 84 -8.66 3.39 13.91
CA LYS A 84 -8.54 2.74 15.24
C LYS A 84 -9.89 2.46 15.87
N HIS A 85 -10.88 3.32 15.61
CA HIS A 85 -12.24 3.20 16.16
C HIS A 85 -13.25 2.62 15.16
N LEU A 86 -12.74 2.05 14.05
CA LEU A 86 -13.59 1.51 12.99
C LEU A 86 -14.64 0.54 13.51
N SER A 87 -14.27 -0.35 14.43
CA SER A 87 -15.21 -1.33 14.99
C SER A 87 -16.45 -0.69 15.62
N THR A 88 -16.28 0.42 16.33
CA THR A 88 -17.39 1.15 16.95
C THR A 88 -18.15 2.05 15.99
N SER A 89 -17.56 2.35 14.84
CA SER A 89 -18.14 3.22 13.82
C SER A 89 -19.03 2.49 12.82
N ILE A 90 -19.01 1.14 12.82
CA ILE A 90 -19.86 0.34 11.93
C ILE A 90 -21.32 0.40 12.45
N PRO A 91 -22.28 0.87 11.62
CA PRO A 91 -23.67 0.96 12.02
C PRO A 91 -24.28 -0.39 12.47
N GLN A 92 -25.16 -0.35 13.46
CA GLN A 92 -25.78 -1.55 14.01
C GLN A 92 -26.63 -2.30 12.97
N GLU A 93 -27.26 -1.57 12.05
CA GLU A 93 -28.07 -2.17 10.97
C GLU A 93 -27.22 -3.09 10.09
N ILE A 94 -25.97 -2.67 9.78
CA ILE A 94 -25.04 -3.49 8.99
C ILE A 94 -24.69 -4.78 9.74
N ARG A 95 -24.48 -4.70 11.06
CA ARG A 95 -24.19 -5.89 11.89
C ARG A 95 -25.36 -6.87 11.91
N ILE A 96 -26.57 -6.36 12.13
CA ILE A 96 -27.79 -7.16 12.15
C ILE A 96 -28.03 -7.87 10.79
N ASP A 97 -27.84 -7.15 9.69
CA ASP A 97 -28.03 -7.74 8.35
C ASP A 97 -26.92 -8.74 7.99
N ALA A 98 -25.71 -8.50 8.46
CA ALA A 98 -24.61 -9.43 8.30
C ALA A 98 -24.82 -10.72 9.10
N GLU A 99 -25.29 -10.61 10.35
CA GLU A 99 -25.60 -11.75 11.22
C GLU A 99 -26.67 -12.65 10.60
N LYS A 100 -27.75 -12.07 10.03
CA LYS A 100 -28.76 -12.82 9.27
C LYS A 100 -28.19 -13.62 8.10
N LYS A 101 -27.06 -13.19 7.57
CA LYS A 101 -26.33 -13.83 6.47
C LYS A 101 -25.19 -14.76 6.94
N GLY A 102 -25.07 -14.97 8.26
CA GLY A 102 -24.07 -15.84 8.87
C GLY A 102 -22.68 -15.20 9.09
N PHE A 103 -22.55 -13.88 8.98
CA PHE A 103 -21.31 -13.18 9.28
C PHE A 103 -21.28 -12.79 10.76
N ASN A 104 -20.16 -13.09 11.41
CA ASN A 104 -19.92 -12.60 12.77
C ASN A 104 -19.25 -11.19 12.74
N ASP A 105 -19.19 -10.53 13.88
CA ASP A 105 -18.64 -9.18 14.05
C ASP A 105 -17.20 -9.04 13.52
N MET A 106 -16.36 -10.05 13.72
CA MET A 106 -14.98 -10.05 13.24
C MET A 106 -14.94 -10.06 11.69
N MET A 107 -15.78 -10.87 11.06
CA MET A 107 -15.88 -10.92 9.60
C MET A 107 -16.39 -9.58 9.05
N VAL A 108 -17.41 -8.99 9.68
CA VAL A 108 -17.92 -7.67 9.30
C VAL A 108 -16.81 -6.62 9.39
N HIS A 109 -16.08 -6.59 10.50
CA HIS A 109 -14.97 -5.66 10.69
C HIS A 109 -13.89 -5.83 9.61
N GLN A 110 -13.49 -7.07 9.31
CA GLN A 110 -12.49 -7.35 8.28
C GLN A 110 -12.95 -6.89 6.88
N HIS A 111 -14.20 -7.17 6.51
CA HIS A 111 -14.73 -6.76 5.21
C HIS A 111 -14.80 -5.23 5.08
N VAL A 112 -15.31 -4.55 6.12
CA VAL A 112 -15.40 -3.08 6.12
C VAL A 112 -14.00 -2.46 6.05
N LYS A 113 -13.03 -3.00 6.82
CA LYS A 113 -11.64 -2.55 6.79
C LYS A 113 -11.02 -2.71 5.40
N SER A 114 -11.22 -3.87 4.76
CA SER A 114 -10.71 -4.13 3.41
C SER A 114 -11.31 -3.18 2.38
N LEU A 115 -12.63 -2.94 2.45
CA LEU A 115 -13.30 -1.99 1.57
C LEU A 115 -12.81 -0.56 1.76
N LEU A 116 -12.67 -0.13 3.01
CA LEU A 116 -12.14 1.19 3.33
C LEU A 116 -10.72 1.37 2.80
N ASN A 117 -9.86 0.37 3.00
CA ASN A 117 -8.49 0.41 2.46
C ASN A 117 -8.50 0.57 0.94
N TYR A 118 -9.31 -0.23 0.24
CA TYR A 118 -9.44 -0.15 -1.21
C TYR A 118 -9.92 1.24 -1.70
N VAL A 119 -10.95 1.79 -1.06
CA VAL A 119 -11.48 3.12 -1.41
C VAL A 119 -10.48 4.22 -1.09
N GLU A 120 -9.80 4.12 0.05
CA GLU A 120 -8.80 5.08 0.50
C GLU A 120 -7.59 5.12 -0.43
N ASP A 121 -7.07 3.95 -0.85
CA ASP A 121 -5.99 3.86 -1.81
C ASP A 121 -6.35 4.59 -3.12
N ARG A 122 -7.56 4.38 -3.65
CA ARG A 122 -8.02 5.08 -4.86
C ARG A 122 -8.15 6.58 -4.65
N ARG A 123 -8.64 7.02 -3.49
CA ARG A 123 -8.76 8.43 -3.13
C ARG A 123 -7.39 9.11 -3.05
N ILE A 124 -6.43 8.46 -2.42
CA ILE A 124 -5.05 8.94 -2.27
C ILE A 124 -4.37 9.04 -3.64
N ASP A 125 -4.44 8.00 -4.44
CA ASP A 125 -3.84 7.97 -5.77
C ASP A 125 -4.41 9.08 -6.66
N TYR A 126 -5.73 9.27 -6.63
CA TYR A 126 -6.38 10.35 -7.36
C TYR A 126 -5.88 11.74 -6.91
N TYR A 127 -5.76 11.93 -5.60
CA TYR A 127 -5.23 13.18 -5.04
C TYR A 127 -3.80 13.45 -5.53
N VAL A 128 -2.91 12.46 -5.42
CA VAL A 128 -1.51 12.61 -5.86
C VAL A 128 -1.43 12.86 -7.36
N PHE A 129 -2.20 12.16 -8.17
CA PHE A 129 -2.21 12.34 -9.63
C PHE A 129 -2.72 13.72 -10.04
N SER A 130 -3.64 14.29 -9.28
CA SER A 130 -4.22 15.61 -9.56
C SER A 130 -3.32 16.74 -9.09
N THR A 131 -2.67 16.60 -7.94
CA THR A 131 -1.90 17.67 -7.30
C THR A 131 -0.40 17.61 -7.56
N SER A 132 0.13 16.43 -7.88
CA SER A 132 1.56 16.19 -8.01
C SER A 132 1.89 15.32 -9.23
N PRO A 133 1.60 15.78 -10.46
CA PRO A 133 1.72 14.98 -11.68
C PRO A 133 3.15 14.47 -11.95
N GLY A 134 4.17 15.11 -11.38
CA GLY A 134 5.56 14.66 -11.46
C GLY A 134 5.82 13.28 -10.81
N TYR A 135 4.94 12.83 -9.94
CA TYR A 135 5.06 11.52 -9.27
C TYR A 135 4.43 10.36 -10.05
N LYS A 136 3.68 10.63 -11.11
CA LYS A 136 2.97 9.60 -11.89
C LYS A 136 3.87 8.47 -12.36
N GLY A 137 5.11 8.79 -12.79
CA GLY A 137 6.08 7.78 -13.24
C GLY A 137 6.41 6.74 -12.17
N TYR A 138 6.59 7.17 -10.93
CA TYR A 138 6.85 6.29 -9.79
C TYR A 138 5.64 5.41 -9.45
N TYR A 139 4.44 5.99 -9.46
CA TYR A 139 3.19 5.24 -9.25
C TYR A 139 2.96 4.21 -10.36
N HIS A 140 3.19 4.56 -11.63
CA HIS A 140 3.11 3.59 -12.73
C HIS A 140 4.11 2.45 -12.57
N SER A 141 5.32 2.73 -12.13
CA SER A 141 6.33 1.70 -11.84
C SER A 141 5.90 0.80 -10.69
N MET A 142 5.33 1.37 -9.62
CA MET A 142 4.75 0.64 -8.50
C MET A 142 3.62 -0.29 -8.98
N TYR A 143 2.63 0.25 -9.68
CA TYR A 143 1.51 -0.55 -10.18
C TYR A 143 1.96 -1.68 -11.11
N LYS A 144 2.86 -1.39 -12.05
CA LYS A 144 3.42 -2.40 -12.96
C LYS A 144 4.14 -3.52 -12.20
N THR A 145 4.81 -3.19 -11.11
CA THR A 145 5.61 -4.17 -10.35
C THR A 145 4.74 -5.03 -9.45
N TYR A 146 3.73 -4.46 -8.79
CA TYR A 146 3.00 -5.12 -7.71
C TYR A 146 1.56 -5.50 -8.08
N PHE A 147 0.90 -4.76 -8.96
CA PHE A 147 -0.53 -4.94 -9.27
C PHE A 147 -0.81 -5.45 -10.70
N HIS A 148 0.10 -5.22 -11.64
CA HIS A 148 -0.02 -5.70 -13.03
C HIS A 148 0.99 -6.80 -13.34
N SER A 149 1.18 -7.72 -12.40
CA SER A 149 2.03 -8.88 -12.63
C SER A 149 1.35 -9.87 -13.58
N ASN A 150 2.14 -10.70 -14.28
CA ASN A 150 1.59 -11.75 -15.15
C ASN A 150 0.65 -12.73 -14.41
N ILE A 151 0.80 -12.88 -13.10
CA ILE A 151 -0.08 -13.71 -12.27
C ILE A 151 -1.44 -13.04 -12.14
N ILE A 152 -1.49 -11.74 -11.84
CA ILE A 152 -2.73 -10.95 -11.75
C ILE A 152 -3.42 -10.92 -13.11
N ASP A 153 -2.70 -10.66 -14.21
CA ASP A 153 -3.26 -10.66 -15.56
C ASP A 153 -3.89 -12.00 -15.95
N LYS A 154 -3.24 -13.11 -15.58
CA LYS A 154 -3.78 -14.45 -15.80
C LYS A 154 -5.05 -14.68 -14.99
N ALA A 155 -5.06 -14.30 -13.71
CA ALA A 155 -6.21 -14.45 -12.84
C ALA A 155 -7.40 -13.59 -13.31
N VAL A 156 -7.17 -12.34 -13.75
CA VAL A 156 -8.22 -11.48 -14.33
C VAL A 156 -8.79 -12.07 -15.64
N LYS A 157 -7.95 -12.72 -16.48
CA LYS A 157 -8.38 -13.36 -17.72
C LYS A 157 -9.02 -14.73 -17.50
N SER A 158 -8.81 -15.34 -16.34
CA SER A 158 -9.45 -16.62 -15.98
C SER A 158 -10.91 -16.43 -15.61
N ASN A 159 -11.66 -17.53 -15.49
CA ASN A 159 -13.03 -17.51 -14.99
C ASN A 159 -13.13 -17.63 -13.46
N GLU A 160 -12.01 -17.62 -12.73
CA GLU A 160 -11.96 -17.86 -11.29
C GLU A 160 -12.65 -16.75 -10.47
N HIS A 161 -12.61 -15.49 -10.97
CA HIS A 161 -13.19 -14.33 -10.29
C HIS A 161 -14.39 -13.74 -11.05
N THR A 162 -15.21 -14.58 -11.66
CA THR A 162 -16.40 -14.15 -12.41
C THR A 162 -17.73 -14.38 -11.67
N ASN A 163 -17.71 -15.08 -10.54
CA ASN A 163 -18.87 -15.24 -9.70
C ASN A 163 -19.27 -13.93 -9.03
N ARG A 164 -20.53 -13.82 -8.59
CA ARG A 164 -21.06 -12.61 -7.94
C ARG A 164 -20.79 -12.61 -6.43
N THR A 165 -19.55 -12.95 -6.05
CA THR A 165 -19.10 -12.85 -4.66
C THR A 165 -18.37 -11.53 -4.42
N TRP A 166 -18.33 -11.10 -3.17
CA TRP A 166 -17.61 -9.91 -2.74
C TRP A 166 -16.14 -9.95 -3.15
N ASP A 167 -15.46 -11.06 -2.88
CA ASP A 167 -14.04 -11.24 -3.20
C ASP A 167 -13.76 -11.09 -4.69
N SER A 168 -14.65 -11.61 -5.55
CA SER A 168 -14.53 -11.45 -7.00
C SER A 168 -14.71 -10.00 -7.45
N TYR A 169 -15.61 -9.24 -6.82
CA TYR A 169 -15.77 -7.81 -7.12
C TYR A 169 -14.54 -7.00 -6.70
N ILE A 170 -13.99 -7.28 -5.53
CA ILE A 170 -12.80 -6.56 -5.04
C ILE A 170 -11.55 -6.91 -5.86
N PHE A 171 -11.43 -8.16 -6.30
CA PHE A 171 -10.29 -8.58 -7.11
C PHE A 171 -10.26 -7.92 -8.49
N ARG A 172 -11.41 -7.73 -9.14
CA ARG A 172 -11.54 -7.12 -10.48
C ARG A 172 -11.67 -5.61 -10.44
#